data_d27d9ad59ea4db44ed5a59f39fd69148
#
_entry.id   d27d9ad59ea4db44ed5a59f39fd69148
#
_cell.length_a   1.000
_cell.length_b   1.000
_cell.length_c   1.000
_cell.angle_alpha   90.00
_cell.angle_beta   90.00
_cell.angle_gamma   90.00
#
_symmetry.space_group_name_H-M   'P 1'
#
loop_
_entity.id
_entity.type
_entity.pdbx_description
1 polymer ?
#
loop_
_entity_poly.entity_id
_entity_poly.type
_entity_poly.pdbx_seq_one_letter_code
_entity_poly.pdbx_strand_id
1 'polypeptide(L)'
;IGSPNFKTYANIASSAQKVVENLLKEIFIYANKITGENRFIFSGGVAMNSVAINQLTKLDFINEIIIPPSPGDSGAAIGAAYYAFLNNNKEYLNKTSKEHIFDKLTPGFVNNDASYEEFYSLNYEKIADENNSIEIAADLISKNEILATCYENIETGPRALGHRSMLCNAHSKDAVKNLNEVVKHRSKFRPVAPAILENNVKKYFSVSNKIYDSYFYMGA
;
A
#
# COMPACT_ATOMS: atom_id res chain seq x y z
N ILE A 1 18.91 -15.59 -1.81
CA ILE A 1 19.09 -16.66 -2.79
C ILE A 1 20.58 -16.61 -3.16
N GLY A 2 21.32 -17.71 -2.98
CA GLY A 2 22.78 -17.79 -3.20
C GLY A 2 23.64 -17.88 -1.91
N SER A 3 23.11 -17.48 -0.75
CA SER A 3 23.78 -17.78 0.52
C SER A 3 23.61 -19.26 0.89
N PRO A 4 24.65 -19.98 1.35
CA PRO A 4 24.54 -21.36 1.81
C PRO A 4 23.52 -21.51 2.96
N ASN A 5 23.26 -20.47 3.70
CA ASN A 5 22.33 -20.43 4.82
C ASN A 5 20.94 -19.88 4.48
N PHE A 6 20.62 -19.62 3.20
CA PHE A 6 19.36 -19.02 2.79
C PHE A 6 18.12 -19.76 3.34
N LYS A 7 18.12 -21.11 3.26
CA LYS A 7 17.01 -21.93 3.75
C LYS A 7 16.82 -21.78 5.27
N THR A 8 17.90 -21.72 6.03
CA THR A 8 17.85 -21.50 7.48
C THR A 8 17.24 -20.14 7.82
N TYR A 9 17.70 -19.09 7.16
CA TYR A 9 17.16 -17.72 7.39
C TYR A 9 15.69 -17.62 6.95
N ALA A 10 15.31 -18.26 5.85
CA ALA A 10 13.93 -18.31 5.41
C ALA A 10 13.02 -19.03 6.41
N ASN A 11 13.49 -20.13 7.00
CA ASN A 11 12.76 -20.86 8.04
C ASN A 11 12.59 -20.03 9.32
N ILE A 12 13.64 -19.32 9.74
CA ILE A 12 13.57 -18.40 10.90
C ILE A 12 12.55 -17.30 10.64
N ALA A 13 12.62 -16.66 9.46
CA ALA A 13 11.68 -15.59 9.09
C ALA A 13 10.23 -16.11 9.04
N SER A 14 10.00 -17.28 8.47
CA SER A 14 8.68 -17.91 8.43
C SER A 14 8.16 -18.25 9.83
N SER A 15 9.03 -18.72 10.72
CA SER A 15 8.68 -19.01 12.10
C SER A 15 8.31 -17.74 12.86
N ALA A 16 9.07 -16.66 12.70
CA ALA A 16 8.79 -15.36 13.28
C ALA A 16 7.45 -14.80 12.78
N GLN A 17 7.19 -14.90 11.47
CA GLN A 17 5.90 -14.51 10.90
C GLN A 17 4.74 -15.30 11.54
N LYS A 18 4.91 -16.61 11.71
CA LYS A 18 3.87 -17.44 12.34
C LYS A 18 3.61 -17.08 13.80
N VAL A 19 4.63 -16.71 14.54
CA VAL A 19 4.47 -16.21 15.92
C VAL A 19 3.66 -14.92 15.92
N VAL A 20 3.97 -13.96 15.04
CA VAL A 20 3.22 -12.70 14.92
C VAL A 20 1.75 -12.96 14.58
N GLU A 21 1.47 -13.85 13.63
CA GLU A 21 0.09 -14.21 13.27
C GLU A 21 -0.69 -14.77 14.47
N ASN A 22 -0.08 -15.67 15.23
CA ASN A 22 -0.71 -16.28 16.39
C ASN A 22 -0.95 -15.26 17.50
N LEU A 23 0.05 -14.42 17.82
CA LEU A 23 -0.09 -13.36 18.83
C LEU A 23 -1.20 -12.38 18.46
N LEU A 24 -1.28 -11.95 17.21
CA LEU A 24 -2.35 -11.07 16.75
C LEU A 24 -3.73 -11.73 16.90
N LYS A 25 -3.88 -13.01 16.55
CA LYS A 25 -5.14 -13.73 16.75
C LYS A 25 -5.55 -13.72 18.24
N GLU A 26 -4.63 -14.04 19.14
CA GLU A 26 -4.90 -14.02 20.58
C GLU A 26 -5.31 -12.63 21.08
N ILE A 27 -4.64 -11.56 20.59
CA ILE A 27 -4.99 -10.18 20.95
C ILE A 27 -6.41 -9.84 20.51
N PHE A 28 -6.79 -10.19 19.27
CA PHE A 28 -8.13 -9.90 18.75
C PHE A 28 -9.22 -10.73 19.43
N ILE A 29 -8.94 -12.02 19.72
CA ILE A 29 -9.83 -12.88 20.51
C ILE A 29 -10.04 -12.27 21.91
N TYR A 30 -8.97 -11.86 22.56
CA TYR A 30 -9.05 -11.24 23.88
C TYR A 30 -9.82 -9.91 23.84
N ALA A 31 -9.54 -9.06 22.86
CA ALA A 31 -10.26 -7.79 22.68
C ALA A 31 -11.77 -8.02 22.50
N ASN A 32 -12.17 -8.96 21.64
CA ASN A 32 -13.56 -9.33 21.46
C ASN A 32 -14.18 -9.84 22.78
N LYS A 33 -13.45 -10.70 23.51
CA LYS A 33 -13.92 -11.25 24.79
C LYS A 33 -14.23 -10.18 25.84
N ILE A 34 -13.41 -9.12 25.93
CA ILE A 34 -13.58 -8.08 26.96
C ILE A 34 -14.54 -6.97 26.55
N THR A 35 -14.69 -6.71 25.23
CA THR A 35 -15.50 -5.59 24.73
C THR A 35 -16.83 -6.03 24.11
N GLY A 36 -16.93 -7.28 23.65
CA GLY A 36 -18.03 -7.75 22.82
C GLY A 36 -18.01 -7.24 21.37
N GLU A 37 -17.01 -6.42 21.02
CA GLU A 37 -16.95 -5.78 19.71
C GLU A 37 -16.45 -6.75 18.61
N ASN A 38 -16.98 -6.56 17.43
CA ASN A 38 -16.64 -7.36 16.23
C ASN A 38 -16.11 -6.50 15.07
N ARG A 39 -16.00 -5.19 15.28
CA ARG A 39 -15.40 -4.23 14.35
C ARG A 39 -14.17 -3.61 15.02
N PHE A 40 -13.06 -3.59 14.30
CA PHE A 40 -11.77 -3.20 14.87
C PHE A 40 -11.09 -2.16 13.98
N ILE A 41 -10.47 -1.17 14.62
CA ILE A 41 -9.48 -0.31 13.96
C ILE A 41 -8.11 -0.86 14.32
N PHE A 42 -7.33 -1.23 13.30
CA PHE A 42 -5.99 -1.76 13.50
C PHE A 42 -4.94 -0.80 12.93
N SER A 43 -4.18 -0.19 13.81
CA SER A 43 -3.12 0.78 13.48
C SER A 43 -1.81 0.35 14.12
N GLY A 44 -0.72 1.04 13.76
CA GLY A 44 0.66 0.69 14.12
C GLY A 44 1.39 0.02 12.95
N GLY A 45 2.72 -0.04 13.02
CA GLY A 45 3.55 -0.62 11.96
C GLY A 45 3.20 -2.07 11.60
N VAL A 46 2.71 -2.85 12.57
CA VAL A 46 2.31 -4.25 12.35
C VAL A 46 1.04 -4.36 11.49
N ALA A 47 0.20 -3.32 11.45
CA ALA A 47 -0.97 -3.28 10.57
C ALA A 47 -0.61 -3.23 9.06
N MET A 48 0.68 -3.09 8.71
CA MET A 48 1.18 -3.24 7.34
C MET A 48 1.50 -4.70 6.96
N ASN A 49 1.35 -5.64 7.89
CA ASN A 49 1.59 -7.05 7.65
C ASN A 49 0.33 -7.72 7.05
N SER A 50 0.16 -7.61 5.75
CA SER A 50 -0.99 -8.13 5.01
C SER A 50 -1.21 -9.64 5.22
N VAL A 51 -0.12 -10.40 5.37
CA VAL A 51 -0.21 -11.86 5.64
C VAL A 51 -0.88 -12.12 6.98
N ALA A 52 -0.50 -11.39 8.03
CA ALA A 52 -1.10 -11.53 9.35
C ALA A 52 -2.57 -11.04 9.36
N ILE A 53 -2.86 -9.91 8.70
CA ILE A 53 -4.23 -9.39 8.57
C ILE A 53 -5.14 -10.40 7.89
N ASN A 54 -4.70 -11.03 6.80
CA ASN A 54 -5.47 -12.06 6.12
C ASN A 54 -5.79 -13.26 7.05
N GLN A 55 -4.94 -13.54 8.05
CA GLN A 55 -5.26 -14.57 9.06
C GLN A 55 -6.34 -14.09 10.05
N LEU A 56 -6.37 -12.80 10.37
CA LEU A 56 -7.41 -12.22 11.24
C LEU A 56 -8.79 -12.29 10.57
N THR A 57 -8.89 -12.06 9.27
CA THR A 57 -10.18 -12.12 8.55
C THR A 57 -10.84 -13.50 8.58
N LYS A 58 -10.09 -14.55 8.93
CA LYS A 58 -10.60 -15.92 9.09
C LYS A 58 -11.27 -16.17 10.44
N LEU A 59 -11.19 -15.23 11.38
CA LEU A 59 -11.87 -15.34 12.67
C LEU A 59 -13.36 -15.01 12.48
N ASP A 60 -14.23 -15.91 12.92
CA ASP A 60 -15.67 -15.83 12.66
C ASP A 60 -16.33 -14.60 13.29
N PHE A 61 -15.87 -14.19 14.47
CA PHE A 61 -16.42 -13.04 15.18
C PHE A 61 -16.02 -11.69 14.55
N ILE A 62 -15.02 -11.64 13.70
CA ILE A 62 -14.61 -10.39 13.03
C ILE A 62 -15.57 -10.10 11.88
N ASN A 63 -16.25 -8.97 11.95
CA ASN A 63 -17.09 -8.44 10.88
C ASN A 63 -16.33 -7.44 10.03
N GLU A 64 -15.47 -6.62 10.65
CA GLU A 64 -14.74 -5.57 9.95
C GLU A 64 -13.41 -5.24 10.61
N ILE A 65 -12.38 -5.05 9.81
CA ILE A 65 -11.09 -4.47 10.21
C ILE A 65 -10.83 -3.24 9.37
N ILE A 66 -10.68 -2.10 10.01
CA ILE A 66 -10.32 -0.83 9.36
C ILE A 66 -8.82 -0.61 9.59
N ILE A 67 -8.09 -0.47 8.50
CA ILE A 67 -6.67 -0.13 8.51
C ILE A 67 -6.53 1.25 7.89
N PRO A 68 -6.02 2.25 8.61
CA PRO A 68 -5.86 3.58 8.04
C PRO A 68 -4.78 3.59 6.93
N PRO A 69 -4.83 4.54 5.99
CA PRO A 69 -3.88 4.63 4.87
C PRO A 69 -2.41 4.72 5.27
N SER A 70 -2.14 5.31 6.41
CA SER A 70 -0.81 5.41 7.02
C SER A 70 -0.84 4.84 8.44
N PRO A 71 -0.87 3.50 8.60
CA PRO A 71 -1.05 2.91 9.91
C PRO A 71 0.18 3.01 10.81
N GLY A 72 1.38 3.25 10.25
CA GLY A 72 2.62 3.40 10.99
C GLY A 72 2.88 4.84 11.48
N ASP A 73 4.14 5.13 11.80
CA ASP A 73 4.58 6.40 12.40
C ASP A 73 4.23 7.64 11.55
N SER A 74 4.21 7.51 10.23
CA SER A 74 3.81 8.60 9.33
C SER A 74 2.37 9.06 9.55
N GLY A 75 1.48 8.19 10.00
CA GLY A 75 0.09 8.52 10.35
C GLY A 75 -0.04 9.32 11.64
N ALA A 76 0.97 9.34 12.50
CA ALA A 76 0.93 10.10 13.74
C ALA A 76 0.77 11.62 13.50
N ALA A 77 1.39 12.14 12.44
CA ALA A 77 1.25 13.56 12.06
C ALA A 77 -0.20 13.88 11.64
N ILE A 78 -0.83 13.00 10.88
CA ILE A 78 -2.24 13.12 10.47
C ILE A 78 -3.13 13.07 11.72
N GLY A 79 -2.91 12.10 12.59
CA GLY A 79 -3.65 11.95 13.85
C GLY A 79 -3.52 13.15 14.77
N ALA A 80 -2.32 13.72 14.90
CA ALA A 80 -2.07 14.92 15.68
C ALA A 80 -2.82 16.15 15.13
N ALA A 81 -2.83 16.32 13.81
CA ALA A 81 -3.58 17.39 13.16
C ALA A 81 -5.09 17.26 13.40
N TYR A 82 -5.65 16.06 13.25
CA TYR A 82 -7.06 15.79 13.55
C TYR A 82 -7.38 16.01 15.01
N TYR A 83 -6.54 15.53 15.92
CA TYR A 83 -6.74 15.74 17.36
C TYR A 83 -6.79 17.23 17.72
N ALA A 84 -5.85 18.02 17.22
CA ALA A 84 -5.82 19.46 17.43
C ALA A 84 -7.06 20.14 16.84
N PHE A 85 -7.45 19.77 15.62
CA PHE A 85 -8.66 20.31 14.98
C PHE A 85 -9.93 20.00 15.78
N LEU A 86 -10.14 18.74 16.16
CA LEU A 86 -11.34 18.33 16.88
C LEU A 86 -11.43 18.90 18.30
N ASN A 87 -10.30 19.11 18.99
CA ASN A 87 -10.29 19.78 20.28
C ASN A 87 -10.74 21.23 20.22
N ASN A 88 -10.44 21.92 19.12
CA ASN A 88 -10.84 23.31 18.91
C ASN A 88 -12.22 23.44 18.26
N ASN A 89 -12.77 22.38 17.69
CA ASN A 89 -14.01 22.35 16.93
C ASN A 89 -14.88 21.16 17.35
N LYS A 90 -15.30 21.15 18.60
CA LYS A 90 -16.03 20.02 19.22
C LYS A 90 -17.35 19.67 18.54
N GLU A 91 -17.95 20.60 17.82
CA GLU A 91 -19.16 20.41 17.02
C GLU A 91 -19.00 19.38 15.90
N TYR A 92 -17.76 19.15 15.45
CA TYR A 92 -17.45 18.13 14.44
C TYR A 92 -17.35 16.70 15.00
N LEU A 93 -17.18 16.54 16.32
CA LEU A 93 -17.14 15.20 16.94
C LEU A 93 -18.43 14.41 16.76
N ASN A 94 -19.57 15.11 16.63
CA ASN A 94 -20.89 14.49 16.48
C ASN A 94 -21.39 14.47 15.01
N LYS A 95 -20.64 15.06 14.11
CA LYS A 95 -20.97 15.02 12.67
C LYS A 95 -20.39 13.73 12.10
N THR A 96 -21.21 12.68 12.09
CA THR A 96 -20.96 11.51 11.26
C THR A 96 -21.11 11.93 9.79
N SER A 97 -20.09 12.54 9.20
CA SER A 97 -20.03 12.64 7.76
C SER A 97 -19.79 11.23 7.25
N LYS A 98 -20.73 10.71 6.46
CA LYS A 98 -20.54 9.46 5.71
C LYS A 98 -19.51 9.62 4.58
N GLU A 99 -18.99 10.83 4.39
CA GLU A 99 -17.88 11.08 3.49
C GLU A 99 -16.62 10.49 4.16
N HIS A 100 -16.07 9.49 3.53
CA HIS A 100 -14.85 8.85 3.98
C HIS A 100 -13.72 9.88 3.98
N ILE A 101 -13.32 10.30 5.17
CA ILE A 101 -12.15 11.18 5.36
C ILE A 101 -10.92 10.58 4.66
N PHE A 102 -10.85 9.25 4.62
CA PHE A 102 -9.77 8.50 3.98
C PHE A 102 -9.74 8.65 2.46
N ASP A 103 -10.87 8.86 1.78
CA ASP A 103 -10.92 9.09 0.33
C ASP A 103 -10.24 10.42 -0.06
N LYS A 104 -10.11 11.35 0.90
CA LYS A 104 -9.46 12.65 0.72
C LYS A 104 -8.00 12.68 1.24
N LEU A 105 -7.54 11.62 1.90
CA LEU A 105 -6.17 11.52 2.44
C LEU A 105 -5.15 10.94 1.46
N THR A 106 -5.60 10.42 0.37
CA THR A 106 -4.80 10.09 -0.80
C THR A 106 -5.02 11.19 -1.83
N PRO A 107 -4.10 11.56 -2.51
CA PRO A 107 -2.68 11.77 -2.43
C PRO A 107 -2.31 13.12 -1.82
N GLY A 108 -1.09 13.28 -1.34
CA GLY A 108 -0.59 14.58 -0.89
C GLY A 108 -0.63 15.65 -1.98
N PHE A 109 -0.64 16.91 -1.59
CA PHE A 109 -0.62 18.04 -2.53
C PHE A 109 0.71 18.11 -3.27
N VAL A 110 0.68 18.23 -4.58
CA VAL A 110 1.84 18.67 -5.36
C VAL A 110 1.89 20.17 -5.29
N ASN A 111 3.04 20.71 -4.92
CA ASN A 111 3.37 22.07 -5.29
C ASN A 111 3.71 22.05 -6.81
N ASN A 112 2.81 22.59 -7.63
CA ASN A 112 3.01 22.65 -9.08
C ASN A 112 4.09 23.67 -9.52
N ASP A 113 4.68 24.38 -8.55
CA ASP A 113 5.70 25.42 -8.80
C ASP A 113 7.13 24.85 -8.90
N ALA A 114 7.30 23.52 -8.89
CA ALA A 114 8.60 22.95 -9.20
C ALA A 114 8.95 23.27 -10.66
N SER A 115 9.83 24.23 -10.85
CA SER A 115 10.40 24.54 -12.17
C SER A 115 11.20 23.30 -12.63
N TYR A 116 10.78 22.73 -13.73
CA TYR A 116 11.51 21.61 -14.36
C TYR A 116 12.81 22.10 -15.03
N GLU A 117 13.21 23.34 -14.84
CA GLU A 117 14.37 23.96 -15.48
C GLU A 117 15.69 23.26 -15.13
N GLU A 118 15.79 22.66 -13.96
CA GLU A 118 16.98 21.91 -13.55
C GLU A 118 17.20 20.60 -14.36
N PHE A 119 16.20 20.14 -15.07
CA PHE A 119 16.28 18.91 -15.88
C PHE A 119 16.65 19.12 -17.35
N TYR A 120 16.83 20.36 -17.80
CA TYR A 120 17.18 20.67 -19.19
C TYR A 120 18.55 20.14 -19.66
N SER A 121 19.38 19.70 -18.74
CA SER A 121 20.67 19.05 -19.08
C SER A 121 20.52 17.57 -19.48
N LEU A 122 19.33 16.98 -19.29
CA LEU A 122 19.06 15.61 -19.66
C LEU A 122 18.49 15.56 -21.07
N ASN A 123 19.01 14.65 -21.91
CA ASN A 123 18.39 14.35 -23.20
C ASN A 123 17.06 13.65 -22.96
N TYR A 124 15.95 14.36 -23.17
CA TYR A 124 14.61 13.82 -23.07
C TYR A 124 13.75 14.26 -24.26
N GLU A 125 12.81 13.41 -24.61
CA GLU A 125 11.75 13.72 -25.55
C GLU A 125 10.47 14.02 -24.77
N LYS A 126 9.89 15.20 -24.97
CA LYS A 126 8.63 15.58 -24.34
C LYS A 126 7.47 15.18 -25.24
N ILE A 127 6.61 14.30 -24.74
CA ILE A 127 5.35 13.94 -25.38
C ILE A 127 4.28 14.89 -24.86
N ALA A 128 3.73 15.72 -25.74
CA ALA A 128 2.80 16.80 -25.35
C ALA A 128 1.36 16.30 -25.14
N ASP A 129 0.98 15.18 -25.77
CA ASP A 129 -0.37 14.61 -25.67
C ASP A 129 -0.39 13.50 -24.62
N GLU A 130 -1.26 13.64 -23.63
CA GLU A 130 -1.42 12.68 -22.51
C GLU A 130 -1.87 11.31 -23.02
N ASN A 131 -2.81 11.23 -23.95
CA ASN A 131 -3.29 9.95 -24.48
C ASN A 131 -2.16 9.21 -25.20
N ASN A 132 -1.37 9.93 -26.00
CA ASN A 132 -0.22 9.36 -26.67
C ASN A 132 0.85 8.89 -25.68
N SER A 133 1.04 9.60 -24.56
CA SER A 133 1.99 9.18 -23.50
C SER A 133 1.55 7.88 -22.82
N ILE A 134 0.26 7.67 -22.61
CA ILE A 134 -0.30 6.43 -22.03
C ILE A 134 -0.10 5.25 -22.98
N GLU A 135 -0.37 5.44 -24.29
CA GLU A 135 -0.17 4.39 -25.28
C GLU A 135 1.31 4.00 -25.42
N ILE A 136 2.21 4.97 -25.43
CA ILE A 136 3.66 4.72 -25.45
C ILE A 136 4.10 3.99 -24.20
N ALA A 137 3.60 4.38 -23.02
CA ALA A 137 3.90 3.72 -21.76
C ALA A 137 3.43 2.25 -21.76
N ALA A 138 2.23 1.99 -22.28
CA ALA A 138 1.70 0.64 -22.39
C ALA A 138 2.54 -0.22 -23.37
N ASP A 139 2.93 0.34 -24.50
CA ASP A 139 3.80 -0.33 -25.48
C ASP A 139 5.17 -0.68 -24.89
N LEU A 140 5.82 0.25 -24.19
CA LEU A 140 7.10 0.03 -23.53
C LEU A 140 7.00 -1.07 -22.46
N ILE A 141 5.96 -1.03 -21.62
CA ILE A 141 5.72 -2.09 -20.62
C ILE A 141 5.52 -3.45 -21.30
N SER A 142 4.78 -3.49 -22.40
CA SER A 142 4.56 -4.73 -23.16
C SER A 142 5.86 -5.33 -23.71
N LYS A 143 6.84 -4.48 -24.01
CA LYS A 143 8.21 -4.84 -24.43
C LYS A 143 9.15 -5.17 -23.28
N ASN A 144 8.63 -5.24 -22.05
CA ASN A 144 9.35 -5.52 -20.79
C ASN A 144 10.27 -4.39 -20.31
N GLU A 145 10.06 -3.17 -20.80
CA GLU A 145 10.73 -2.00 -20.26
C GLU A 145 10.19 -1.65 -18.88
N ILE A 146 11.01 -0.98 -18.09
CA ILE A 146 10.66 -0.52 -16.73
C ILE A 146 10.41 0.98 -16.81
N LEU A 147 9.22 1.41 -16.39
CA LEU A 147 8.82 2.82 -16.36
C LEU A 147 8.76 3.35 -14.95
N ALA A 148 9.10 4.61 -14.79
CA ALA A 148 8.79 5.39 -13.59
C ALA A 148 7.58 6.28 -13.86
N THR A 149 6.61 6.27 -12.95
CA THR A 149 5.47 7.16 -13.01
C THR A 149 5.64 8.32 -12.04
N CYS A 150 5.26 9.51 -12.50
CA CYS A 150 5.13 10.72 -11.71
C CYS A 150 3.84 11.41 -12.17
N TYR A 151 2.73 10.98 -11.63
CA TYR A 151 1.40 11.40 -12.05
C TYR A 151 0.67 12.10 -10.90
N GLU A 152 -0.03 13.20 -11.21
CA GLU A 152 -0.79 13.99 -10.24
C GLU A 152 -0.02 14.28 -8.93
N ASN A 153 -0.65 14.04 -7.82
CA ASN A 153 -0.21 14.42 -6.48
C ASN A 153 0.84 13.47 -5.88
N ILE A 154 1.55 13.92 -4.84
CA ILE A 154 2.48 13.10 -4.06
C ILE A 154 1.67 12.13 -3.19
N GLU A 155 2.06 10.88 -3.18
CA GLU A 155 1.45 9.86 -2.34
C GLU A 155 1.88 10.01 -0.88
N THR A 156 0.92 9.80 0.02
CA THR A 156 1.16 9.75 1.47
C THR A 156 1.05 8.31 1.94
N GLY A 157 1.96 7.90 2.81
CA GLY A 157 1.95 6.56 3.39
C GLY A 157 3.17 5.72 2.99
N PRO A 158 3.25 4.48 3.48
CA PRO A 158 4.44 3.64 3.36
C PRO A 158 4.57 2.95 1.99
N ARG A 159 3.59 3.07 1.12
CA ARG A 159 3.51 2.38 -0.17
C ARG A 159 3.34 3.36 -1.32
N ALA A 160 3.97 3.05 -2.44
CA ALA A 160 3.68 3.68 -3.72
C ALA A 160 2.40 3.08 -4.30
N LEU A 161 1.47 3.92 -4.75
CA LEU A 161 0.11 3.55 -5.15
C LEU A 161 -0.21 3.95 -6.61
N GLY A 162 0.82 4.13 -7.44
CA GLY A 162 0.69 4.44 -8.85
C GLY A 162 1.20 5.82 -9.26
N HIS A 163 1.13 6.82 -8.36
CA HIS A 163 1.52 8.20 -8.68
C HIS A 163 3.04 8.39 -8.73
N ARG A 164 3.77 7.77 -7.80
CA ARG A 164 5.24 7.76 -7.72
C ARG A 164 5.74 6.32 -7.69
N SER A 165 5.51 5.61 -8.78
CA SER A 165 5.72 4.16 -8.86
C SER A 165 6.71 3.78 -9.95
N MET A 166 7.27 2.59 -9.84
CA MET A 166 7.97 1.94 -10.94
C MET A 166 7.11 0.77 -11.42
N LEU A 167 6.81 0.77 -12.71
CA LEU A 167 5.94 -0.21 -13.37
C LEU A 167 6.75 -1.12 -14.27
N CYS A 168 6.40 -2.39 -14.31
CA CYS A 168 6.96 -3.35 -15.26
C CYS A 168 5.90 -4.40 -15.64
N ASN A 169 6.17 -5.15 -16.70
CA ASN A 169 5.29 -6.21 -17.15
C ASN A 169 5.18 -7.34 -16.10
N ALA A 170 3.98 -7.54 -15.55
CA ALA A 170 3.71 -8.56 -14.53
C ALA A 170 3.86 -10.01 -15.04
N HIS A 171 3.79 -10.24 -16.35
CA HIS A 171 3.98 -11.54 -16.97
C HIS A 171 5.45 -11.90 -17.21
N SER A 172 6.36 -10.92 -17.11
CA SER A 172 7.79 -11.11 -17.35
C SER A 172 8.57 -11.28 -16.05
N LYS A 173 9.06 -12.49 -15.81
CA LYS A 173 9.94 -12.78 -14.65
C LYS A 173 11.25 -11.99 -14.73
N ASP A 174 11.75 -11.74 -15.93
CA ASP A 174 13.00 -10.98 -16.14
C ASP A 174 12.77 -9.50 -15.88
N ALA A 175 11.65 -8.91 -16.26
CA ALA A 175 11.31 -7.53 -15.93
C ALA A 175 11.22 -7.32 -14.42
N VAL A 176 10.56 -8.22 -13.68
CA VAL A 176 10.48 -8.17 -12.21
C VAL A 176 11.85 -8.35 -11.56
N LYS A 177 12.68 -9.26 -12.08
CA LYS A 177 14.04 -9.45 -11.62
C LYS A 177 14.89 -8.18 -11.85
N ASN A 178 14.84 -7.61 -13.04
CA ASN A 178 15.56 -6.38 -13.36
C ASN A 178 15.11 -5.20 -12.51
N LEU A 179 13.80 -5.06 -12.29
CA LEU A 179 13.26 -4.05 -11.38
C LEU A 179 13.86 -4.17 -9.97
N ASN A 180 14.00 -5.38 -9.46
CA ASN A 180 14.56 -5.59 -8.13
C ASN A 180 16.09 -5.40 -8.09
N GLU A 181 16.83 -6.08 -8.96
CA GLU A 181 18.29 -6.19 -8.88
C GLU A 181 18.99 -4.97 -9.48
N VAL A 182 18.52 -4.49 -10.65
CA VAL A 182 19.18 -3.42 -11.40
C VAL A 182 18.66 -2.04 -10.99
N VAL A 183 17.34 -1.86 -10.93
CA VAL A 183 16.74 -0.54 -10.69
C VAL A 183 16.66 -0.23 -9.19
N LYS A 184 16.17 -1.16 -8.39
CA LYS A 184 15.96 -0.95 -6.94
C LYS A 184 17.12 -1.43 -6.07
N HIS A 185 18.14 -2.04 -6.63
CA HIS A 185 19.33 -2.59 -5.90
C HIS A 185 18.94 -3.41 -4.66
N ARG A 186 17.94 -4.29 -4.80
CA ARG A 186 17.43 -5.11 -3.71
C ARG A 186 17.35 -6.58 -4.09
N SER A 187 17.15 -7.43 -3.11
CA SER A 187 17.10 -8.89 -3.32
C SER A 187 16.00 -9.29 -4.30
N LYS A 188 16.33 -10.17 -5.23
CA LYS A 188 15.43 -10.65 -6.30
C LYS A 188 14.16 -11.37 -5.81
N PHE A 189 14.15 -11.87 -4.56
CA PHE A 189 12.99 -12.56 -3.98
C PHE A 189 11.93 -11.60 -3.43
N ARG A 190 12.18 -10.28 -3.39
CA ARG A 190 11.19 -9.33 -2.90
C ARG A 190 10.00 -9.28 -3.85
N PRO A 191 8.77 -9.42 -3.32
CA PRO A 191 7.58 -9.31 -4.14
C PRO A 191 7.39 -7.87 -4.64
N VAL A 192 6.70 -7.76 -5.76
CA VAL A 192 6.13 -6.51 -6.28
C VAL A 192 4.61 -6.60 -6.16
N ALA A 193 3.97 -5.45 -5.97
CA ALA A 193 2.52 -5.41 -5.93
C ALA A 193 1.94 -5.39 -7.35
N PRO A 194 0.90 -6.18 -7.63
CA PRO A 194 0.22 -6.11 -8.91
C PRO A 194 -0.69 -4.87 -8.96
N ALA A 195 -0.67 -4.16 -10.09
CA ALA A 195 -1.72 -3.22 -10.44
C ALA A 195 -2.74 -3.95 -11.32
N ILE A 196 -4.02 -3.81 -11.00
CA ILE A 196 -5.10 -4.51 -11.68
C ILE A 196 -6.34 -3.63 -11.76
N LEU A 197 -7.10 -3.75 -12.85
CA LEU A 197 -8.40 -3.11 -12.96
C LEU A 197 -9.35 -3.65 -11.90
N GLU A 198 -10.08 -2.78 -11.21
CA GLU A 198 -10.99 -3.13 -10.12
C GLU A 198 -11.97 -4.24 -10.50
N ASN A 199 -12.55 -4.16 -11.69
CA ASN A 199 -13.49 -5.17 -12.21
C ASN A 199 -12.86 -6.58 -12.34
N ASN A 200 -11.55 -6.68 -12.37
CA ASN A 200 -10.82 -7.93 -12.50
C ASN A 200 -10.29 -8.47 -11.16
N VAL A 201 -10.38 -7.71 -10.07
CA VAL A 201 -9.82 -8.11 -8.76
C VAL A 201 -10.31 -9.49 -8.36
N LYS A 202 -11.63 -9.71 -8.34
CA LYS A 202 -12.23 -10.99 -7.93
C LYS A 202 -11.89 -12.18 -8.84
N LYS A 203 -11.44 -11.91 -10.07
CA LYS A 203 -11.01 -12.96 -11.00
C LYS A 203 -9.64 -13.54 -10.62
N TYR A 204 -8.78 -12.73 -10.06
CA TYR A 204 -7.38 -13.09 -9.77
C TYR A 204 -7.07 -13.19 -8.29
N PHE A 205 -7.86 -12.55 -7.44
CA PHE A 205 -7.60 -12.47 -6.00
C PHE A 205 -8.84 -12.84 -5.18
N SER A 206 -8.61 -13.55 -4.08
CA SER A 206 -9.61 -13.77 -3.05
C SER A 206 -9.46 -12.67 -1.99
N VAL A 207 -10.21 -11.60 -2.15
CA VAL A 207 -10.21 -10.46 -1.21
C VAL A 207 -11.31 -10.65 -0.20
N SER A 208 -10.99 -10.48 1.08
CA SER A 208 -11.97 -10.55 2.17
C SER A 208 -12.81 -9.27 2.23
N ASN A 209 -14.14 -9.41 2.33
CA ASN A 209 -15.03 -8.25 2.55
C ASN A 209 -14.94 -7.69 3.98
N LYS A 210 -14.19 -8.35 4.86
CA LYS A 210 -14.00 -7.91 6.26
C LYS A 210 -12.95 -6.82 6.41
N ILE A 211 -12.21 -6.52 5.36
CA ILE A 211 -11.20 -5.46 5.36
C ILE A 211 -11.74 -4.31 4.53
N TYR A 212 -12.00 -3.19 5.21
CA TYR A 212 -12.55 -2.00 4.57
C TYR A 212 -11.48 -1.31 3.72
N ASP A 213 -11.70 -1.24 2.41
CA ASP A 213 -10.91 -0.51 1.39
C ASP A 213 -9.38 -0.62 1.47
N SER A 214 -8.85 -1.54 2.28
CA SER A 214 -7.40 -1.62 2.55
C SER A 214 -6.56 -2.04 1.34
N TYR A 215 -7.16 -2.68 0.33
CA TYR A 215 -6.43 -3.02 -0.89
C TYR A 215 -6.01 -1.79 -1.70
N PHE A 216 -6.75 -0.67 -1.63
CA PHE A 216 -6.35 0.61 -2.21
C PHE A 216 -5.04 1.14 -1.61
N TYR A 217 -4.75 0.79 -0.35
CA TYR A 217 -3.55 1.20 0.36
C TYR A 217 -2.52 0.08 0.49
N MET A 218 -2.70 -1.02 -0.26
CA MET A 218 -1.86 -2.21 -0.22
C MET A 218 -1.76 -2.85 1.17
N GLY A 219 -2.82 -2.76 1.95
CA GLY A 219 -2.97 -3.39 3.25
C GLY A 219 -3.68 -4.75 3.22
N ALA A 220 -4.03 -5.24 2.03
CA ALA A 220 -4.75 -6.50 1.84
C ALA A 220 -3.82 -7.67 1.54
#